data_2de693fa8c31a15d34126f5435c1dbcc
#
_entry.id   2de693fa8c31a15d34126f5435c1dbcc
#
_cell.length_a   1.000
_cell.length_b   1.000
_cell.length_c   1.000
_cell.angle_alpha   90.00
_cell.angle_beta   90.00
_cell.angle_gamma   90.00
#
_symmetry.space_group_name_H-M   'P 1'
#
loop_
_entity.id
_entity.type
_entity.pdbx_description
1 polymer ?
#
loop_
_entity_poly.entity_id
_entity_poly.type
_entity_poly.pdbx_seq_one_letter_code
_entity_poly.pdbx_strand_id
1 'polypeptide(L)'
;GAKSEIDLVEGLSNGQYHLFPFIAVEVINAARAGDPAAREVMHWAGEELGWLAIAVTRQIEMENEEVEIVQSGTIFEAGELITQPMQAIVMQHLPQAKLMRLDGPPVVGPLMLGMQMAGLDPYPMRKKLIESAKELVK
;
A
#
# COMPACT_ATOMS: atom_id res chain seq x y z
N GLY A 1 24.76 12.26 10.87
CA GLY A 1 23.99 12.29 9.65
C GLY A 1 24.85 12.73 8.46
N ALA A 2 24.33 12.58 7.24
CA ALA A 2 25.01 12.99 6.01
C ALA A 2 25.27 14.50 5.99
N LYS A 3 26.42 14.89 5.43
CA LYS A 3 26.86 16.30 5.37
C LYS A 3 26.46 16.98 4.06
N SER A 4 26.13 16.19 3.03
CA SER A 4 25.65 16.63 1.72
C SER A 4 24.84 15.52 1.04
N GLU A 5 24.18 15.84 -0.07
CA GLU A 5 23.46 14.87 -0.91
C GLU A 5 24.41 13.78 -1.43
N ILE A 6 25.61 14.15 -1.87
CA ILE A 6 26.62 13.19 -2.38
C ILE A 6 27.06 12.26 -1.25
N ASP A 7 27.37 12.79 -0.08
CA ASP A 7 27.74 12.01 1.11
C ASP A 7 26.60 11.04 1.52
N LEU A 8 25.34 11.46 1.39
CA LEU A 8 24.20 10.58 1.65
C LEU A 8 24.16 9.42 0.65
N VAL A 9 24.26 9.68 -0.64
CA VAL A 9 24.21 8.66 -1.69
C VAL A 9 25.37 7.67 -1.56
N GLU A 10 26.59 8.18 -1.37
CA GLU A 10 27.78 7.35 -1.15
C GLU A 10 27.65 6.51 0.12
N GLY A 11 27.19 7.12 1.23
CA GLY A 11 27.02 6.46 2.51
C GLY A 11 25.93 5.38 2.47
N LEU A 12 24.85 5.57 1.70
CA LEU A 12 23.84 4.53 1.45
C LEU A 12 24.42 3.38 0.61
N SER A 13 25.17 3.70 -0.43
CA SER A 13 25.74 2.71 -1.35
C SER A 13 26.79 1.82 -0.68
N ASN A 14 27.57 2.36 0.27
CA ASN A 14 28.60 1.62 1.00
C ASN A 14 28.14 1.07 2.36
N GLY A 15 26.84 1.23 2.71
CA GLY A 15 26.26 0.72 3.94
C GLY A 15 26.57 1.53 5.20
N GLN A 16 27.15 2.74 5.07
CA GLN A 16 27.40 3.65 6.19
C GLN A 16 26.10 4.26 6.74
N TYR A 17 25.14 4.54 5.85
CA TYR A 17 23.81 5.03 6.19
C TYR A 17 22.76 3.99 5.85
N HIS A 18 21.67 3.94 6.63
CA HIS A 18 20.55 3.08 6.42
C HIS A 18 19.25 3.89 6.36
N LEU A 19 18.40 3.63 5.36
CA LEU A 19 17.05 4.17 5.31
C LEU A 19 16.11 3.22 6.06
N PHE A 20 15.51 3.71 7.11
CA PHE A 20 14.53 2.95 7.88
C PHE A 20 13.11 3.27 7.39
N PRO A 21 12.15 2.34 7.52
CA PRO A 21 10.78 2.52 7.03
C PRO A 21 10.08 3.79 7.54
N PHE A 22 10.42 4.27 8.75
CA PHE A 22 9.83 5.49 9.31
C PHE A 22 10.21 6.76 8.54
N ILE A 23 11.29 6.75 7.73
CA ILE A 23 11.68 7.88 6.86
C ILE A 23 10.61 8.17 5.82
N ALA A 24 9.82 7.17 5.41
CA ALA A 24 8.67 7.37 4.53
C ALA A 24 7.67 8.39 5.10
N VAL A 25 7.51 8.44 6.42
CA VAL A 25 6.63 9.42 7.09
C VAL A 25 7.14 10.84 6.87
N GLU A 26 8.46 11.06 6.92
CA GLU A 26 9.06 12.38 6.68
C GLU A 26 8.88 12.82 5.23
N VAL A 27 9.00 11.90 4.26
CA VAL A 27 8.72 12.19 2.84
C VAL A 27 7.24 12.56 2.65
N ILE A 28 6.32 11.83 3.27
CA ILE A 28 4.89 12.13 3.24
C ILE A 28 4.61 13.52 3.83
N ASN A 29 5.23 13.85 4.97
CA ASN A 29 5.06 15.14 5.62
C ASN A 29 5.61 16.30 4.75
N ALA A 30 6.77 16.13 4.14
CA ALA A 30 7.35 17.09 3.21
C ALA A 30 6.44 17.31 1.98
N ALA A 31 5.93 16.21 1.39
CA ALA A 31 5.01 16.28 0.27
C ALA A 31 3.71 17.02 0.63
N ARG A 32 3.16 16.78 1.83
CA ARG A 32 1.99 17.51 2.36
C ARG A 32 2.29 18.99 2.59
N ALA A 33 3.51 19.31 3.02
CA ALA A 33 3.96 20.69 3.18
C ALA A 33 4.22 21.42 1.84
N GLY A 34 4.17 20.70 0.72
CA GLY A 34 4.27 21.27 -0.62
C GLY A 34 5.64 21.12 -1.27
N ASP A 35 6.57 20.38 -0.68
CA ASP A 35 7.88 20.09 -1.28
C ASP A 35 7.71 19.38 -2.63
N PRO A 36 8.22 19.94 -3.75
CA PRO A 36 8.00 19.39 -5.07
C PRO A 36 8.70 18.05 -5.29
N ALA A 37 9.91 17.87 -4.75
CA ALA A 37 10.65 16.62 -4.91
C ALA A 37 9.99 15.49 -4.11
N ALA A 38 9.54 15.77 -2.89
CA ALA A 38 8.78 14.79 -2.11
C ALA A 38 7.46 14.40 -2.78
N ARG A 39 6.76 15.36 -3.40
CA ARG A 39 5.54 15.07 -4.19
C ARG A 39 5.82 14.20 -5.40
N GLU A 40 6.91 14.45 -6.11
CA GLU A 40 7.34 13.62 -7.24
C GLU A 40 7.64 12.18 -6.81
N VAL A 41 8.35 12.00 -5.69
CA VAL A 41 8.60 10.67 -5.11
C VAL A 41 7.29 9.96 -4.75
N MET A 42 6.32 10.66 -4.14
CA MET A 42 5.03 10.09 -3.79
C MET A 42 4.20 9.73 -5.03
N HIS A 43 4.25 10.57 -6.06
CA HIS A 43 3.58 10.31 -7.34
C HIS A 43 4.16 9.05 -8.00
N TRP A 44 5.47 8.99 -8.15
CA TRP A 44 6.15 7.80 -8.70
C TRP A 44 5.84 6.54 -7.90
N ALA A 45 5.89 6.59 -6.56
CA ALA A 45 5.56 5.45 -5.71
C ALA A 45 4.10 4.97 -5.92
N GLY A 46 3.18 5.88 -6.14
CA GLY A 46 1.78 5.54 -6.47
C GLY A 46 1.66 4.84 -7.83
N GLU A 47 2.36 5.35 -8.85
CA GLU A 47 2.39 4.72 -10.18
C GLU A 47 2.99 3.31 -10.11
N GLU A 48 4.08 3.11 -9.40
CA GLU A 48 4.72 1.80 -9.22
C GLU A 48 3.78 0.78 -8.56
N LEU A 49 3.02 1.20 -7.54
CA LEU A 49 1.99 0.35 -6.94
C LEU A 49 0.88 0.00 -7.95
N GLY A 50 0.53 0.93 -8.82
CA GLY A 50 -0.40 0.69 -9.92
C GLY A 50 0.14 -0.32 -10.92
N TRP A 51 1.39 -0.18 -11.32
CA TRP A 51 2.07 -1.13 -12.23
C TRP A 51 2.17 -2.54 -11.64
N LEU A 52 2.45 -2.65 -10.34
CA LEU A 52 2.44 -3.96 -9.66
C LEU A 52 1.06 -4.63 -9.73
N ALA A 53 -0.01 -3.89 -9.47
CA ALA A 53 -1.37 -4.41 -9.58
C ALA A 53 -1.70 -4.84 -11.02
N ILE A 54 -1.36 -4.03 -12.03
CA ILE A 54 -1.55 -4.34 -13.45
C ILE A 54 -0.77 -5.60 -13.85
N ALA A 55 0.49 -5.71 -13.43
CA ALA A 55 1.34 -6.85 -13.75
C ALA A 55 0.76 -8.16 -13.20
N VAL A 56 0.32 -8.16 -11.92
CA VAL A 56 -0.31 -9.34 -11.30
C VAL A 56 -1.62 -9.70 -12.01
N THR A 57 -2.47 -8.73 -12.31
CA THR A 57 -3.76 -8.96 -12.99
C THR A 57 -3.56 -9.59 -14.37
N ARG A 58 -2.55 -9.13 -15.14
CA ARG A 58 -2.17 -9.73 -16.43
C ARG A 58 -1.57 -11.13 -16.28
N GLN A 59 -0.76 -11.35 -15.26
CA GLN A 59 -0.14 -12.65 -15.01
C GLN A 59 -1.17 -13.76 -14.74
N ILE A 60 -2.33 -13.39 -14.18
CA ILE A 60 -3.44 -14.32 -13.92
C ILE A 60 -4.55 -14.23 -14.98
N GLU A 61 -4.30 -13.52 -16.09
CA GLU A 61 -5.21 -13.41 -17.26
C GLU A 61 -6.59 -12.81 -16.91
N MET A 62 -6.62 -11.84 -15.98
CA MET A 62 -7.86 -11.18 -15.51
C MET A 62 -7.96 -9.70 -15.94
N GLU A 63 -7.17 -9.25 -16.91
CA GLU A 63 -7.14 -7.85 -17.35
C GLU A 63 -8.45 -7.34 -17.98
N ASN A 64 -9.30 -8.26 -18.43
CA ASN A 64 -10.60 -7.96 -19.02
C ASN A 64 -11.78 -8.20 -18.06
N GLU A 65 -11.49 -8.57 -16.82
CA GLU A 65 -12.49 -8.88 -15.81
C GLU A 65 -12.67 -7.73 -14.82
N GLU A 66 -13.79 -7.76 -14.09
CA GLU A 66 -13.99 -6.90 -12.94
C GLU A 66 -13.15 -7.43 -11.76
N VAL A 67 -12.03 -6.79 -11.47
CA VAL A 67 -11.13 -7.20 -10.38
C VAL A 67 -11.15 -6.19 -9.24
N GLU A 68 -11.11 -6.67 -8.01
CA GLU A 68 -10.95 -5.86 -6.82
C GLU A 68 -9.47 -5.77 -6.43
N ILE A 69 -8.92 -4.56 -6.48
CA ILE A 69 -7.54 -4.27 -6.04
C ILE A 69 -7.60 -3.71 -4.63
N VAL A 70 -7.24 -4.55 -3.66
CA VAL A 70 -7.31 -4.20 -2.23
C VAL A 70 -6.04 -3.48 -1.80
N GLN A 71 -6.19 -2.23 -1.38
CA GLN A 71 -5.13 -1.40 -0.84
C GLN A 71 -4.95 -1.68 0.66
N SER A 72 -3.78 -2.23 1.04
CA SER A 72 -3.44 -2.55 2.43
C SER A 72 -2.06 -2.02 2.78
N GLY A 73 -1.88 -1.58 4.02
CA GLY A 73 -0.61 -1.05 4.53
C GLY A 73 -0.63 0.46 4.79
N THR A 74 0.32 0.90 5.63
CA THR A 74 0.41 2.29 6.13
C THR A 74 0.77 3.32 5.05
N ILE A 75 1.39 2.89 3.94
CA ILE A 75 1.70 3.79 2.82
C ILE A 75 0.44 4.50 2.28
N PHE A 76 -0.70 3.81 2.31
CA PHE A 76 -1.97 4.39 1.86
C PHE A 76 -2.57 5.43 2.82
N GLU A 77 -1.99 5.61 4.01
CA GLU A 77 -2.32 6.74 4.91
C GLU A 77 -1.83 8.09 4.35
N ALA A 78 -0.93 8.06 3.37
CA ALA A 78 -0.56 9.23 2.59
C ALA A 78 -1.75 9.83 1.81
N GLY A 79 -2.85 9.06 1.65
CA GLY A 79 -4.07 9.51 0.98
C GLY A 79 -3.86 9.72 -0.51
N GLU A 80 -4.38 10.83 -1.03
CA GLU A 80 -4.37 11.15 -2.46
C GLU A 80 -2.96 11.23 -3.07
N LEU A 81 -1.93 11.52 -2.27
CA LEU A 81 -0.54 11.55 -2.74
C LEU A 81 -0.09 10.22 -3.37
N ILE A 82 -0.66 9.10 -2.91
CA ILE A 82 -0.39 7.75 -3.41
C ILE A 82 -1.56 7.21 -4.22
N THR A 83 -2.81 7.40 -3.73
CA THR A 83 -3.95 6.72 -4.34
C THR A 83 -4.34 7.32 -5.67
N GLN A 84 -4.14 8.64 -5.88
CA GLN A 84 -4.49 9.31 -7.13
C GLN A 84 -3.60 8.84 -8.30
N PRO A 85 -2.25 8.87 -8.22
CA PRO A 85 -1.40 8.36 -9.31
C PRO A 85 -1.58 6.85 -9.52
N MET A 86 -1.73 6.06 -8.44
CA MET A 86 -2.04 4.64 -8.56
C MET A 86 -3.35 4.41 -9.34
N GLN A 87 -4.42 5.11 -8.99
CA GLN A 87 -5.71 5.00 -9.66
C GLN A 87 -5.61 5.42 -11.12
N ALA A 88 -4.91 6.49 -11.43
CA ALA A 88 -4.77 6.99 -12.80
C ALA A 88 -4.15 5.93 -13.71
N ILE A 89 -3.04 5.30 -13.29
CA ILE A 89 -2.37 4.28 -14.10
C ILE A 89 -3.18 2.98 -14.17
N VAL A 90 -3.81 2.57 -13.07
CA VAL A 90 -4.67 1.36 -13.05
C VAL A 90 -5.85 1.53 -13.98
N MET A 91 -6.61 2.65 -13.91
CA MET A 91 -7.78 2.87 -14.76
C MET A 91 -7.44 2.96 -16.25
N GLN A 92 -6.23 3.40 -16.59
CA GLN A 92 -5.75 3.42 -17.98
C GLN A 92 -5.58 2.01 -18.55
N HIS A 93 -5.20 1.04 -17.74
CA HIS A 93 -4.85 -0.32 -18.18
C HIS A 93 -5.88 -1.38 -17.79
N LEU A 94 -6.64 -1.14 -16.74
CA LEU A 94 -7.67 -2.03 -16.19
C LEU A 94 -8.94 -1.23 -15.90
N PRO A 95 -9.68 -0.83 -16.93
CA PRO A 95 -10.82 0.10 -16.78
C PRO A 95 -11.99 -0.49 -15.97
N GLN A 96 -12.04 -1.82 -15.79
CA GLN A 96 -13.05 -2.50 -14.98
C GLN A 96 -12.60 -2.78 -13.54
N ALA A 97 -11.33 -2.44 -13.19
CA ALA A 97 -10.83 -2.67 -11.84
C ALA A 97 -11.47 -1.74 -10.81
N LYS A 98 -11.68 -2.25 -9.60
CA LYS A 98 -12.16 -1.49 -8.45
C LYS A 98 -11.08 -1.41 -7.39
N LEU A 99 -10.58 -0.21 -7.12
CA LEU A 99 -9.64 0.01 -6.02
C LEU A 99 -10.43 0.20 -4.73
N MET A 100 -10.10 -0.56 -3.69
CA MET A 100 -10.76 -0.47 -2.41
C MET A 100 -9.76 -0.54 -1.25
N ARG A 101 -10.01 0.26 -0.23
CA ARG A 101 -9.20 0.24 0.99
C ARG A 101 -9.62 -0.94 1.86
N LEU A 102 -8.65 -1.68 2.40
CA LEU A 102 -8.92 -2.70 3.40
C LEU A 102 -9.56 -2.04 4.65
N ASP A 103 -10.73 -2.51 5.05
CA ASP A 103 -11.52 -1.92 6.13
C ASP A 103 -11.18 -2.46 7.52
N GLY A 104 -10.26 -3.39 7.63
CA GLY A 104 -9.85 -4.02 8.89
C GLY A 104 -8.39 -4.45 8.93
N PRO A 105 -7.89 -4.86 10.12
CA PRO A 105 -6.54 -5.38 10.25
C PRO A 105 -6.32 -6.61 9.37
N PRO A 106 -5.17 -6.72 8.67
CA PRO A 106 -4.88 -7.83 7.77
C PRO A 106 -4.98 -9.22 8.41
N VAL A 107 -4.77 -9.32 9.73
CA VAL A 107 -4.87 -10.58 10.50
C VAL A 107 -6.25 -11.23 10.43
N VAL A 108 -7.30 -10.48 10.13
CA VAL A 108 -8.67 -10.99 10.03
C VAL A 108 -8.82 -12.01 8.89
N GLY A 109 -8.12 -11.80 7.78
CA GLY A 109 -8.15 -12.73 6.63
C GLY A 109 -7.68 -14.14 6.99
N PRO A 110 -6.44 -14.32 7.49
CA PRO A 110 -5.94 -15.60 7.96
C PRO A 110 -6.82 -16.26 9.05
N LEU A 111 -7.40 -15.45 9.95
CA LEU A 111 -8.29 -15.97 10.99
C LEU A 111 -9.58 -16.53 10.38
N MET A 112 -10.20 -15.83 9.43
CA MET A 112 -11.37 -16.32 8.70
C MET A 112 -11.06 -17.60 7.91
N LEU A 113 -9.88 -17.66 7.28
CA LEU A 113 -9.42 -18.85 6.58
C LEU A 113 -9.25 -20.04 7.53
N GLY A 114 -8.66 -19.83 8.70
CA GLY A 114 -8.53 -20.86 9.75
C GLY A 114 -9.89 -21.38 10.22
N MET A 115 -10.88 -20.49 10.37
CA MET A 115 -12.26 -20.90 10.69
C MET A 115 -12.87 -21.77 9.60
N GLN A 116 -12.71 -21.41 8.32
CA GLN A 116 -13.19 -22.24 7.20
C GLN A 116 -12.54 -23.62 7.19
N MET A 117 -11.22 -23.69 7.43
CA MET A 117 -10.50 -24.97 7.53
C MET A 117 -10.99 -25.84 8.70
N ALA A 118 -11.50 -25.22 9.76
CA ALA A 118 -12.13 -25.90 10.89
C ALA A 118 -13.61 -26.24 10.65
N GLY A 119 -14.14 -26.01 9.45
CA GLY A 119 -15.54 -26.28 9.10
C GLY A 119 -16.54 -25.24 9.61
N LEU A 120 -16.07 -24.09 10.04
CA LEU A 120 -16.92 -22.98 10.52
C LEU A 120 -17.14 -21.96 9.40
N ASP A 121 -18.34 -21.37 9.35
CA ASP A 121 -18.61 -20.21 8.48
C ASP A 121 -18.11 -18.92 9.17
N PRO A 122 -17.09 -18.24 8.65
CA PRO A 122 -16.54 -17.04 9.27
C PRO A 122 -17.33 -15.76 8.94
N TYR A 123 -18.15 -15.76 7.87
CA TYR A 123 -18.75 -14.53 7.37
C TYR A 123 -19.68 -13.83 8.37
N PRO A 124 -20.54 -14.54 9.13
CA PRO A 124 -21.35 -13.92 10.17
C PRO A 124 -20.53 -13.26 11.30
N MET A 125 -19.30 -13.74 11.50
CA MET A 125 -18.39 -13.26 12.54
C MET A 125 -17.45 -12.14 12.05
N ARG A 126 -17.38 -11.86 10.74
CA ARG A 126 -16.41 -10.93 10.13
C ARG A 126 -16.36 -9.58 10.84
N LYS A 127 -17.51 -8.96 11.11
CA LYS A 127 -17.59 -7.66 11.78
C LYS A 127 -16.98 -7.72 13.19
N LYS A 128 -17.33 -8.73 13.96
CA LYS A 128 -16.81 -8.93 15.34
C LYS A 128 -15.30 -9.21 15.33
N LEU A 129 -14.80 -9.97 14.35
CA LEU A 129 -13.37 -10.22 14.18
C LEU A 129 -12.60 -8.94 13.87
N ILE A 130 -13.13 -8.07 13.00
CA ILE A 130 -12.54 -6.77 12.69
C ILE A 130 -12.48 -5.88 13.92
N GLU A 131 -13.59 -5.79 14.69
CA GLU A 131 -13.67 -4.99 15.91
C GLU A 131 -12.67 -5.48 16.96
N SER A 132 -12.65 -6.78 17.26
CA SER A 132 -11.69 -7.37 18.20
C SER A 132 -10.22 -7.18 17.77
N ALA A 133 -9.92 -7.35 16.49
CA ALA A 133 -8.57 -7.18 15.99
C ALA A 133 -8.10 -5.71 16.07
N LYS A 134 -8.99 -4.74 15.86
CA LYS A 134 -8.68 -3.31 16.04
C LYS A 134 -8.32 -2.94 17.48
N GLU A 135 -8.89 -3.64 18.47
CA GLU A 135 -8.56 -3.42 19.89
C GLU A 135 -7.17 -3.94 20.26
N LEU A 136 -6.69 -5.00 19.57
CA LEU A 136 -5.39 -5.63 19.85
C LEU A 136 -4.20 -4.92 19.17
N VAL A 137 -4.44 -4.08 18.16
CA VAL A 137 -3.40 -3.42 17.35
C VAL A 137 -3.22 -1.94 17.76
N LYS A 138 -3.80 -1.53 18.86
CA LYS A 138 -3.62 -0.17 19.40
C LYS A 138 -2.28 0.03 20.13
#